data_959792d5f51ede22b22c90148b412a41
#
_entry.id   959792d5f51ede22b22c90148b412a41
#
_cell.length_a   1.000
_cell.length_b   1.000
_cell.length_c   1.000
_cell.angle_alpha   90.00
_cell.angle_beta   90.00
_cell.angle_gamma   90.00
#
_symmetry.space_group_name_H-M   'P 1'
#
loop_
_entity.id
_entity.type
_entity.pdbx_description
1 polymer ?
#
loop_
_entity_poly.entity_id
_entity_poly.type
_entity_poly.pdbx_seq_one_letter_code
_entity_poly.pdbx_strand_id
1 'polypeptide(L)'
;DAQESRGLGDVYKRQEYNMSEQASFRVSDVNNNDEYDEAYRKIRDYELPNYREKIEKAKNDAMEQFKSDFIYKLRANIQSAEMKIDDLNNALKMAQFGNDKYRFSVEPNPAFLEYYNMLMSSLLDDGTEGLFSFNFTEKYKSVIDNLFEQIISFDSNSEKSTQSVKMFSKYQTYLTFDLITTDSSGRREKLSKSINTKSGGETQTPFYIAVLASFARLYRTNDPKETGNTMRLVIFDEAFNKMDGERIIESIKLLRKFGLQAIICSPPEKASDIAPIADKTQLVYKEAIGEVYRSTVVEWTKEMSEING
;
A
#
# COMPACT_ATOMS: atom_id res chain seq x y z
N ASP A 1 -66.54 -20.01 29.53
CA ASP A 1 -65.16 -20.45 29.80
C ASP A 1 -64.17 -20.16 28.63
N ALA A 2 -64.41 -20.69 27.38
CA ALA A 2 -63.46 -20.45 26.28
C ALA A 2 -63.53 -19.01 25.70
N GLN A 3 -64.69 -18.39 25.75
CA GLN A 3 -64.91 -17.03 25.29
C GLN A 3 -64.39 -15.97 26.26
N GLU A 4 -64.51 -16.23 27.56
CA GLU A 4 -63.91 -15.41 28.63
C GLU A 4 -62.38 -15.49 28.63
N SER A 5 -61.83 -16.70 28.39
CA SER A 5 -60.40 -16.90 28.29
C SER A 5 -59.76 -16.15 27.07
N ARG A 6 -60.46 -16.10 25.94
CA ARG A 6 -60.04 -15.30 24.77
C ARG A 6 -60.08 -13.79 25.03
N GLY A 7 -61.16 -13.34 25.69
CA GLY A 7 -61.28 -11.91 26.05
C GLY A 7 -60.20 -11.43 27.00
N LEU A 8 -59.78 -12.24 27.98
CA LEU A 8 -58.68 -11.91 28.86
C LEU A 8 -57.32 -11.83 28.11
N GLY A 9 -57.08 -12.76 27.19
CA GLY A 9 -55.86 -12.74 26.37
C GLY A 9 -55.74 -11.47 25.51
N ASP A 10 -56.83 -11.00 24.96
CA ASP A 10 -56.85 -9.76 24.15
C ASP A 10 -56.63 -8.52 25.04
N VAL A 11 -57.16 -8.45 26.22
CA VAL A 11 -56.91 -7.37 27.19
C VAL A 11 -55.43 -7.30 27.57
N TYR A 12 -54.78 -8.45 27.85
CA TYR A 12 -53.35 -8.48 28.16
C TYR A 12 -52.49 -7.99 27.00
N LYS A 13 -52.76 -8.40 25.76
CA LYS A 13 -52.04 -7.94 24.56
C LYS A 13 -52.15 -6.44 24.36
N ARG A 14 -53.33 -5.88 24.58
CA ARG A 14 -53.57 -4.45 24.50
C ARG A 14 -52.84 -3.68 25.61
N GLN A 15 -52.78 -4.20 26.83
CA GLN A 15 -52.01 -3.61 27.91
C GLN A 15 -50.48 -3.62 27.56
N GLU A 16 -50.00 -4.76 27.07
CA GLU A 16 -48.61 -4.90 26.64
C GLU A 16 -48.26 -3.90 25.55
N TYR A 17 -49.11 -3.76 24.51
CA TYR A 17 -48.95 -2.76 23.45
C TYR A 17 -48.91 -1.33 24.00
N ASN A 18 -49.88 -0.98 24.87
CA ASN A 18 -49.91 0.36 25.47
C ASN A 18 -48.67 0.65 26.29
N MET A 19 -48.11 -0.35 26.98
CA MET A 19 -46.88 -0.20 27.76
C MET A 19 -45.66 -0.05 26.84
N SER A 20 -45.55 -0.86 25.78
CA SER A 20 -44.39 -0.83 24.86
C SER A 20 -44.36 0.43 24.03
N GLU A 21 -45.50 0.89 23.57
CA GLU A 21 -45.63 2.07 22.66
C GLU A 21 -45.98 3.36 23.41
N GLN A 22 -46.05 3.33 24.74
CA GLN A 22 -46.51 4.46 25.59
C GLN A 22 -47.86 5.02 25.13
N ALA A 23 -48.74 4.15 24.62
CA ALA A 23 -50.05 4.51 24.16
C ALA A 23 -51.05 4.49 25.32
N SER A 24 -52.16 5.22 25.17
CA SER A 24 -53.27 5.31 26.18
C SER A 24 -54.58 4.84 25.58
N PHE A 25 -54.58 3.80 24.78
CA PHE A 25 -55.75 3.28 24.11
C PHE A 25 -56.65 2.50 25.09
N ARG A 26 -57.95 2.41 24.79
CA ARG A 26 -58.90 1.71 25.64
C ARG A 26 -58.68 0.21 25.64
N VAL A 27 -58.46 -0.36 26.81
CA VAL A 27 -58.16 -1.78 26.95
C VAL A 27 -59.43 -2.60 27.23
N SER A 28 -60.44 -1.99 27.88
CA SER A 28 -61.61 -2.69 28.41
C SER A 28 -62.70 -3.01 27.39
N ASP A 29 -62.73 -2.35 26.23
CA ASP A 29 -63.73 -2.62 25.18
C ASP A 29 -63.15 -3.58 24.14
N VAL A 30 -63.32 -4.88 24.39
CA VAL A 30 -62.78 -5.96 23.54
C VAL A 30 -63.42 -6.02 22.16
N ASN A 31 -64.61 -5.44 22.01
CA ASN A 31 -65.36 -5.44 20.73
C ASN A 31 -65.05 -4.21 19.86
N ASN A 32 -64.35 -3.22 20.38
CA ASN A 32 -63.95 -2.04 19.64
C ASN A 32 -62.44 -1.96 19.46
N ASN A 33 -61.98 -2.01 18.22
CA ASN A 33 -60.56 -1.93 17.83
C ASN A 33 -60.20 -0.61 17.16
N ASP A 34 -61.11 0.34 17.03
CA ASP A 34 -60.95 1.52 16.19
C ASP A 34 -59.62 2.28 16.45
N GLU A 35 -59.26 2.47 17.72
CA GLU A 35 -57.99 3.19 18.08
C GLU A 35 -56.74 2.38 17.64
N TYR A 36 -56.79 1.05 17.78
CA TYR A 36 -55.69 0.18 17.34
C TYR A 36 -55.64 0.03 15.83
N ASP A 37 -56.77 -0.03 15.17
CA ASP A 37 -56.87 -0.08 13.69
C ASP A 37 -56.42 1.22 13.05
N GLU A 38 -56.70 2.37 13.67
CA GLU A 38 -56.21 3.65 13.24
C GLU A 38 -54.69 3.77 13.40
N ALA A 39 -54.17 3.35 14.57
CA ALA A 39 -52.73 3.29 14.81
C ALA A 39 -52.03 2.34 13.82
N TYR A 40 -52.59 1.16 13.58
CA TYR A 40 -52.07 0.18 12.64
C TYR A 40 -52.03 0.76 11.20
N ARG A 41 -53.12 1.43 10.75
CA ARG A 41 -53.17 2.09 9.43
C ARG A 41 -52.14 3.18 9.33
N LYS A 42 -52.01 4.01 10.36
CA LYS A 42 -51.00 5.07 10.40
C LYS A 42 -49.58 4.52 10.23
N ILE A 43 -49.24 3.47 10.99
CA ILE A 43 -47.95 2.81 10.90
C ILE A 43 -47.77 2.17 9.52
N ARG A 44 -48.71 1.36 9.06
CA ARG A 44 -48.61 0.58 7.82
C ARG A 44 -48.59 1.45 6.59
N ASP A 45 -49.49 2.44 6.52
CA ASP A 45 -49.75 3.17 5.27
C ASP A 45 -48.95 4.48 5.16
N TYR A 46 -48.44 5.00 6.30
CA TYR A 46 -47.72 6.26 6.33
C TYR A 46 -46.32 6.15 6.94
N GLU A 47 -46.19 5.67 8.17
CA GLU A 47 -44.90 5.68 8.87
C GLU A 47 -43.91 4.68 8.29
N LEU A 48 -44.35 3.44 8.06
CA LEU A 48 -43.48 2.37 7.56
C LEU A 48 -42.94 2.65 6.14
N PRO A 49 -43.77 3.10 5.15
CA PRO A 49 -43.26 3.53 3.86
C PRO A 49 -42.25 4.68 3.97
N ASN A 50 -42.55 5.68 4.81
CA ASN A 50 -41.70 6.84 5.01
C ASN A 50 -40.33 6.45 5.65
N TYR A 51 -40.35 5.56 6.63
CA TYR A 51 -39.10 5.02 7.21
C TYR A 51 -38.32 4.17 6.19
N ARG A 52 -38.98 3.37 5.37
CA ARG A 52 -38.30 2.63 4.30
C ARG A 52 -37.63 3.55 3.29
N GLU A 53 -38.33 4.58 2.87
CA GLU A 53 -37.75 5.59 1.96
C GLU A 53 -36.52 6.29 2.58
N LYS A 54 -36.62 6.70 3.85
CA LYS A 54 -35.48 7.29 4.56
C LYS A 54 -34.29 6.35 4.70
N ILE A 55 -34.54 5.08 4.97
CA ILE A 55 -33.48 4.05 5.07
C ILE A 55 -32.82 3.84 3.69
N GLU A 56 -33.63 3.70 2.62
CA GLU A 56 -33.08 3.53 1.28
C GLU A 56 -32.29 4.77 0.83
N LYS A 57 -32.77 5.97 1.12
CA LYS A 57 -32.03 7.20 0.86
C LYS A 57 -30.71 7.25 1.63
N ALA A 58 -30.74 7.00 2.93
CA ALA A 58 -29.53 7.00 3.75
C ALA A 58 -28.51 5.94 3.30
N LYS A 59 -28.99 4.76 2.87
CA LYS A 59 -28.16 3.70 2.30
C LYS A 59 -27.51 4.13 0.99
N ASN A 60 -28.26 4.78 0.11
CA ASN A 60 -27.75 5.27 -1.17
C ASN A 60 -26.73 6.40 -0.94
N ASP A 61 -27.03 7.36 -0.07
CA ASP A 61 -26.12 8.45 0.28
C ASP A 61 -24.81 7.90 0.88
N ALA A 62 -24.89 6.93 1.77
CA ALA A 62 -23.72 6.26 2.35
C ALA A 62 -22.90 5.49 1.30
N MET A 63 -23.56 4.86 0.34
CA MET A 63 -22.88 4.16 -0.76
C MET A 63 -22.16 5.13 -1.69
N GLU A 64 -22.80 6.24 -2.05
CA GLU A 64 -22.18 7.28 -2.89
C GLU A 64 -20.98 7.91 -2.18
N GLN A 65 -21.10 8.18 -0.89
CA GLN A 65 -19.98 8.68 -0.09
C GLN A 65 -18.83 7.67 -0.05
N PHE A 66 -19.13 6.39 0.17
CA PHE A 66 -18.12 5.33 0.16
C PHE A 66 -17.41 5.22 -1.20
N LYS A 67 -18.15 5.20 -2.30
CA LYS A 67 -17.59 5.17 -3.65
C LYS A 67 -16.63 6.33 -3.88
N SER A 68 -17.04 7.50 -3.49
CA SER A 68 -16.27 8.72 -3.63
C SER A 68 -14.98 8.67 -2.82
N ASP A 69 -15.06 8.40 -1.52
CA ASP A 69 -13.90 8.33 -0.63
C ASP A 69 -12.89 7.27 -1.11
N PHE A 70 -13.39 6.15 -1.61
CA PHE A 70 -12.56 5.08 -2.16
C PHE A 70 -11.79 5.55 -3.40
N ILE A 71 -12.47 6.17 -4.36
CA ILE A 71 -11.87 6.66 -5.60
C ILE A 71 -10.81 7.73 -5.32
N TYR A 72 -11.12 8.73 -4.49
CA TYR A 72 -10.16 9.78 -4.15
C TYR A 72 -8.95 9.25 -3.40
N LYS A 73 -9.14 8.35 -2.45
CA LYS A 73 -8.04 7.73 -1.71
C LYS A 73 -7.13 6.91 -2.63
N LEU A 74 -7.72 6.15 -3.55
CA LEU A 74 -6.97 5.32 -4.48
C LEU A 74 -6.19 6.19 -5.47
N ARG A 75 -6.80 7.25 -6.02
CA ARG A 75 -6.14 8.27 -6.84
C ARG A 75 -4.94 8.89 -6.12
N ALA A 76 -5.14 9.36 -4.89
CA ALA A 76 -4.07 9.96 -4.10
C ALA A 76 -2.90 8.98 -3.87
N ASN A 77 -3.20 7.70 -3.66
CA ASN A 77 -2.17 6.68 -3.51
C ASN A 77 -1.39 6.42 -4.82
N ILE A 78 -2.06 6.42 -5.96
CA ILE A 78 -1.43 6.30 -7.28
C ILE A 78 -0.50 7.50 -7.53
N GLN A 79 -1.00 8.71 -7.39
CA GLN A 79 -0.21 9.94 -7.55
C GLN A 79 0.99 9.98 -6.60
N SER A 80 0.79 9.58 -5.34
CA SER A 80 1.88 9.48 -4.37
C SER A 80 2.94 8.45 -4.78
N ALA A 81 2.53 7.33 -5.37
CA ALA A 81 3.47 6.32 -5.88
C ALA A 81 4.27 6.85 -7.07
N GLU A 82 3.62 7.51 -8.02
CA GLU A 82 4.28 8.14 -9.18
C GLU A 82 5.30 9.20 -8.74
N MET A 83 4.91 10.10 -7.83
CA MET A 83 5.84 11.11 -7.27
C MET A 83 7.04 10.45 -6.58
N LYS A 84 6.83 9.36 -5.82
CA LYS A 84 7.94 8.64 -5.17
C LYS A 84 8.90 8.03 -6.18
N ILE A 85 8.40 7.51 -7.30
CA ILE A 85 9.24 6.99 -8.39
C ILE A 85 10.02 8.13 -9.07
N ASP A 86 9.41 9.28 -9.28
CA ASP A 86 10.11 10.45 -9.81
C ASP A 86 11.22 10.94 -8.87
N ASP A 87 10.97 10.97 -7.56
CA ASP A 87 12.00 11.28 -6.56
C ASP A 87 13.18 10.30 -6.60
N LEU A 88 12.87 8.98 -6.71
CA LEU A 88 13.91 7.95 -6.87
C LEU A 88 14.71 8.16 -8.16
N ASN A 89 14.04 8.47 -9.25
CA ASN A 89 14.69 8.75 -10.52
C ASN A 89 15.55 10.02 -10.46
N ASN A 90 15.12 11.05 -9.74
CA ASN A 90 15.92 12.24 -9.52
C ASN A 90 17.19 11.93 -8.71
N ALA A 91 17.11 11.08 -7.70
CA ALA A 91 18.28 10.61 -6.98
C ALA A 91 19.24 9.83 -7.91
N LEU A 92 18.70 8.97 -8.77
CA LEU A 92 19.49 8.18 -9.71
C LEU A 92 20.10 8.97 -10.86
N LYS A 93 19.57 10.13 -11.26
CA LYS A 93 20.14 10.96 -12.33
C LYS A 93 21.61 11.33 -12.08
N MET A 94 21.96 11.54 -10.83
CA MET A 94 23.32 11.89 -10.40
C MET A 94 24.20 10.66 -10.23
N ALA A 95 23.64 9.45 -10.29
CA ALA A 95 24.31 8.20 -10.03
C ALA A 95 24.49 7.40 -11.32
N GLN A 96 25.75 7.11 -11.63
CA GLN A 96 26.13 6.15 -12.66
C GLN A 96 26.74 4.95 -11.95
N PHE A 97 26.31 3.76 -12.30
CA PHE A 97 26.84 2.53 -11.75
C PHE A 97 27.62 1.79 -12.84
N GLY A 98 28.92 1.85 -12.75
CA GLY A 98 29.79 1.43 -13.86
C GLY A 98 29.49 2.26 -15.11
N ASN A 99 29.23 1.58 -16.22
CA ASN A 99 28.88 2.20 -17.50
C ASN A 99 27.37 2.31 -17.74
N ASP A 100 26.56 1.79 -16.81
CA ASP A 100 25.11 1.68 -16.94
C ASP A 100 24.39 2.82 -16.21
N LYS A 101 23.27 3.26 -16.78
CA LYS A 101 22.31 4.16 -16.16
C LYS A 101 21.03 3.42 -15.84
N TYR A 102 20.46 3.72 -14.68
CA TYR A 102 19.25 3.07 -14.18
C TYR A 102 18.13 4.07 -14.01
N ARG A 103 16.92 3.66 -14.37
CA ARG A 103 15.70 4.44 -14.19
C ARG A 103 14.53 3.54 -13.83
N PHE A 104 13.80 3.87 -12.78
CA PHE A 104 12.52 3.25 -12.49
C PHE A 104 11.46 3.68 -13.50
N SER A 105 10.67 2.74 -13.99
CA SER A 105 9.49 2.97 -14.82
C SER A 105 8.25 2.63 -14.03
N VAL A 106 7.26 3.50 -14.11
CA VAL A 106 5.90 3.25 -13.65
C VAL A 106 4.98 3.52 -14.82
N GLU A 107 4.15 2.54 -15.15
CA GLU A 107 3.23 2.59 -16.29
C GLU A 107 1.85 2.08 -15.83
N PRO A 108 0.75 2.53 -16.43
CA PRO A 108 -0.57 1.93 -16.16
C PRO A 108 -0.55 0.42 -16.45
N ASN A 109 -1.18 -0.36 -15.58
CA ASN A 109 -1.34 -1.80 -15.79
C ASN A 109 -2.36 -2.03 -16.92
N PRO A 110 -1.97 -2.67 -18.04
CA PRO A 110 -2.87 -2.89 -19.18
C PRO A 110 -4.15 -3.65 -18.80
N ALA A 111 -4.09 -4.57 -17.83
CA ALA A 111 -5.23 -5.35 -17.38
C ALA A 111 -6.27 -4.50 -16.62
N PHE A 112 -5.88 -3.34 -16.10
CA PHE A 112 -6.71 -2.43 -15.29
C PHE A 112 -6.74 -1.01 -15.87
N LEU A 113 -6.46 -0.87 -17.15
CA LEU A 113 -6.29 0.43 -17.81
C LEU A 113 -7.55 1.30 -17.74
N GLU A 114 -8.75 0.72 -17.88
CA GLU A 114 -9.99 1.46 -17.76
C GLU A 114 -10.17 2.08 -16.38
N TYR A 115 -9.90 1.32 -15.34
CA TYR A 115 -9.95 1.82 -13.95
C TYR A 115 -8.88 2.88 -13.70
N TYR A 116 -7.65 2.67 -14.19
CA TYR A 116 -6.60 3.68 -14.09
C TYR A 116 -7.02 4.99 -14.76
N ASN A 117 -7.53 4.95 -15.98
CA ASN A 117 -7.99 6.13 -16.71
C ASN A 117 -9.14 6.85 -16.01
N MET A 118 -10.05 6.11 -15.39
CA MET A 118 -11.11 6.69 -14.55
C MET A 118 -10.51 7.40 -13.32
N LEU A 119 -9.64 6.71 -12.57
CA LEU A 119 -9.01 7.23 -11.36
C LEU A 119 -8.15 8.48 -11.62
N MET A 120 -7.50 8.54 -12.78
CA MET A 120 -6.60 9.65 -13.14
C MET A 120 -7.28 10.69 -14.04
N SER A 121 -8.60 10.63 -14.19
CA SER A 121 -9.35 11.60 -15.00
C SER A 121 -9.26 13.01 -14.41
N SER A 122 -9.02 14.01 -15.26
CA SER A 122 -9.03 15.43 -14.89
C SER A 122 -10.42 15.92 -14.43
N LEU A 123 -11.49 15.22 -14.80
CA LEU A 123 -12.83 15.52 -14.33
C LEU A 123 -13.03 15.38 -12.82
N LEU A 124 -12.08 14.73 -12.12
CA LEU A 124 -12.04 14.66 -10.65
C LEU A 124 -11.36 15.89 -10.02
N ASP A 125 -10.72 16.74 -10.81
CA ASP A 125 -10.00 17.93 -10.33
C ASP A 125 -10.92 19.18 -10.29
N ASP A 126 -12.04 19.15 -11.00
CA ASP A 126 -13.00 20.26 -11.08
C ASP A 126 -13.87 20.38 -9.80
N GLY A 127 -13.22 20.61 -8.67
CA GLY A 127 -13.80 20.65 -7.31
C GLY A 127 -14.97 21.61 -7.04
N THR A 128 -15.77 22.00 -8.04
CA THR A 128 -16.85 23.00 -7.90
C THR A 128 -18.24 22.43 -7.64
N GLU A 129 -18.49 21.15 -7.87
CA GLU A 129 -19.80 20.54 -7.61
C GLU A 129 -19.60 19.11 -7.07
N GLY A 130 -19.76 18.93 -5.76
CA GLY A 130 -19.91 17.62 -5.12
C GLY A 130 -18.96 16.52 -5.59
N LEU A 131 -18.84 15.47 -4.84
CA LEU A 131 -17.81 14.43 -4.97
C LEU A 131 -17.72 13.75 -6.36
N PHE A 132 -18.78 13.83 -7.17
CA PHE A 132 -18.77 13.45 -8.59
C PHE A 132 -19.46 14.52 -9.42
N SER A 133 -18.72 15.19 -10.30
CA SER A 133 -19.36 16.01 -11.32
C SER A 133 -20.27 15.12 -12.20
N PHE A 134 -21.39 15.68 -12.69
CA PHE A 134 -22.28 14.98 -13.60
C PHE A 134 -21.53 14.37 -14.78
N ASN A 135 -20.58 15.11 -15.34
CA ASN A 135 -19.75 14.68 -16.48
C ASN A 135 -18.85 13.47 -16.14
N PHE A 136 -18.30 13.40 -14.92
CA PHE A 136 -17.50 12.27 -14.48
C PHE A 136 -18.37 11.01 -14.32
N THR A 137 -19.50 11.16 -13.63
CA THR A 137 -20.42 10.05 -13.39
C THR A 137 -21.00 9.52 -14.70
N GLU A 138 -21.41 10.39 -15.62
CA GLU A 138 -21.95 9.97 -16.92
C GLU A 138 -20.89 9.20 -17.73
N LYS A 139 -19.66 9.73 -17.80
CA LYS A 139 -18.58 9.13 -18.57
C LYS A 139 -18.12 7.78 -18.03
N TYR A 140 -18.05 7.64 -16.71
CA TYR A 140 -17.41 6.47 -16.05
C TYR A 140 -18.40 5.59 -15.29
N LYS A 141 -19.72 5.79 -15.45
CA LYS A 141 -20.75 5.04 -14.73
C LYS A 141 -20.53 3.52 -14.77
N SER A 142 -20.36 2.97 -15.95
CA SER A 142 -20.16 1.53 -16.12
C SER A 142 -18.88 1.03 -15.48
N VAL A 143 -17.81 1.83 -15.52
CA VAL A 143 -16.51 1.47 -14.91
C VAL A 143 -16.59 1.52 -13.39
N ILE A 144 -17.29 2.53 -12.85
CA ILE A 144 -17.56 2.66 -11.41
C ILE A 144 -18.39 1.48 -10.92
N ASP A 145 -19.51 1.21 -11.59
CA ASP A 145 -20.41 0.12 -11.20
C ASP A 145 -19.68 -1.23 -11.25
N ASN A 146 -18.92 -1.51 -12.31
CA ASN A 146 -18.10 -2.72 -12.43
C ASN A 146 -17.07 -2.81 -11.31
N LEU A 147 -16.36 -1.72 -10.99
CA LEU A 147 -15.36 -1.72 -9.90
C LEU A 147 -16.01 -2.09 -8.57
N PHE A 148 -17.13 -1.45 -8.26
CA PHE A 148 -17.81 -1.69 -6.98
C PHE A 148 -18.56 -3.03 -6.96
N GLU A 149 -19.04 -3.52 -8.08
CA GLU A 149 -19.56 -4.88 -8.21
C GLU A 149 -18.47 -5.91 -7.86
N GLN A 150 -17.25 -5.74 -8.37
CA GLN A 150 -16.11 -6.60 -8.03
C GLN A 150 -15.71 -6.52 -6.55
N ILE A 151 -15.97 -5.39 -5.89
CA ILE A 151 -15.66 -5.17 -4.47
C ILE A 151 -16.80 -5.69 -3.57
N ILE A 152 -18.08 -5.51 -3.95
CA ILE A 152 -19.26 -5.73 -3.10
C ILE A 152 -19.94 -7.07 -3.37
N SER A 153 -19.91 -7.59 -4.61
CA SER A 153 -20.66 -8.78 -5.05
C SER A 153 -20.18 -10.10 -4.44
N PHE A 154 -19.23 -10.04 -3.54
CA PHE A 154 -18.76 -11.25 -2.88
C PHE A 154 -19.50 -11.47 -1.56
N ASP A 155 -20.14 -12.63 -1.48
CA ASP A 155 -20.78 -13.17 -0.30
C ASP A 155 -19.86 -12.98 0.92
N SER A 156 -20.37 -12.32 1.95
CA SER A 156 -19.63 -11.86 3.15
C SER A 156 -18.90 -12.95 3.93
N ASN A 157 -18.96 -14.21 3.50
CA ASN A 157 -18.41 -15.39 4.19
C ASN A 157 -17.31 -16.15 3.41
N SER A 158 -16.83 -15.68 2.26
CA SER A 158 -15.79 -16.40 1.51
C SER A 158 -14.42 -15.72 1.58
N GLU A 159 -13.34 -16.51 1.73
CA GLU A 159 -11.95 -16.03 1.65
C GLU A 159 -11.66 -15.28 0.32
N LYS A 160 -12.38 -15.61 -0.74
CA LYS A 160 -12.27 -14.96 -2.05
C LYS A 160 -12.71 -13.51 -2.02
N SER A 161 -13.74 -13.15 -1.25
CA SER A 161 -14.22 -11.76 -1.13
C SER A 161 -13.15 -10.85 -0.51
N THR A 162 -12.53 -11.32 0.57
CA THR A 162 -11.45 -10.58 1.24
C THR A 162 -10.25 -10.36 0.31
N GLN A 163 -9.96 -11.32 -0.57
CA GLN A 163 -8.84 -11.24 -1.50
C GLN A 163 -9.12 -10.23 -2.62
N SER A 164 -10.34 -10.18 -3.17
CA SER A 164 -10.72 -9.21 -4.19
C SER A 164 -10.74 -7.78 -3.65
N VAL A 165 -11.35 -7.54 -2.48
CA VAL A 165 -11.29 -6.23 -1.81
C VAL A 165 -9.85 -5.79 -1.61
N LYS A 166 -8.97 -6.67 -1.11
CA LYS A 166 -7.55 -6.38 -0.93
C LYS A 166 -6.84 -6.06 -2.25
N MET A 167 -7.19 -6.75 -3.33
CA MET A 167 -6.61 -6.52 -4.65
C MET A 167 -7.01 -5.14 -5.19
N PHE A 168 -8.31 -4.85 -5.24
CA PHE A 168 -8.79 -3.59 -5.81
C PHE A 168 -8.49 -2.36 -4.95
N SER A 169 -8.24 -2.54 -3.64
CA SER A 169 -7.84 -1.45 -2.74
C SER A 169 -6.37 -1.05 -2.85
N LYS A 170 -5.54 -1.84 -3.53
CA LYS A 170 -4.11 -1.58 -3.66
C LYS A 170 -3.80 -0.80 -4.93
N TYR A 171 -3.10 0.33 -4.81
CA TYR A 171 -2.66 1.11 -5.98
C TYR A 171 -1.74 0.30 -6.92
N GLN A 172 -1.00 -0.68 -6.40
CA GLN A 172 -0.14 -1.57 -7.19
C GLN A 172 -0.92 -2.39 -8.23
N THR A 173 -2.21 -2.63 -8.04
CA THR A 173 -3.07 -3.31 -9.02
C THR A 173 -3.19 -2.52 -10.33
N TYR A 174 -3.16 -1.20 -10.23
CA TYR A 174 -3.37 -0.29 -11.36
C TYR A 174 -2.08 0.17 -12.03
N LEU A 175 -0.94 -0.19 -11.47
CA LEU A 175 0.39 0.21 -11.95
C LEU A 175 1.27 -1.01 -12.22
N THR A 176 2.14 -0.86 -13.20
CA THR A 176 3.23 -1.79 -13.49
C THR A 176 4.55 -1.08 -13.21
N PHE A 177 5.42 -1.72 -12.45
CA PHE A 177 6.73 -1.20 -12.08
C PHE A 177 7.83 -1.99 -12.77
N ASP A 178 8.84 -1.30 -13.28
CA ASP A 178 10.03 -1.92 -13.86
C ASP A 178 11.27 -1.07 -13.57
N LEU A 179 12.44 -1.64 -13.78
CA LEU A 179 13.72 -0.93 -13.79
C LEU A 179 14.32 -1.02 -15.18
N ILE A 180 14.59 0.14 -15.79
CA ILE A 180 15.20 0.25 -17.11
C ILE A 180 16.69 0.48 -16.92
N THR A 181 17.49 -0.40 -17.49
CA THR A 181 18.94 -0.23 -17.62
C THR A 181 19.24 0.36 -18.99
N THR A 182 20.12 1.35 -19.06
CA THR A 182 20.65 1.91 -20.32
C THR A 182 22.15 1.73 -20.31
N ASP A 183 22.67 0.93 -21.22
CA ASP A 183 24.10 0.65 -21.35
C ASP A 183 24.88 1.82 -22.03
N SER A 184 26.19 1.70 -22.11
CA SER A 184 27.07 2.69 -22.74
C SER A 184 26.79 2.92 -24.23
N SER A 185 26.17 1.95 -24.92
CA SER A 185 25.75 2.08 -26.32
C SER A 185 24.39 2.77 -26.47
N GLY A 186 23.69 3.08 -25.36
CA GLY A 186 22.36 3.66 -25.36
C GLY A 186 21.22 2.64 -25.52
N ARG A 187 21.52 1.34 -25.52
CA ARG A 187 20.51 0.29 -25.57
C ARG A 187 19.78 0.24 -24.25
N ARG A 188 18.44 0.20 -24.32
CA ARG A 188 17.54 0.13 -23.16
C ARG A 188 16.99 -1.27 -22.97
N GLU A 189 17.04 -1.76 -21.76
CA GLU A 189 16.51 -3.07 -21.38
C GLU A 189 15.65 -2.97 -20.13
N LYS A 190 14.46 -3.59 -20.14
CA LYS A 190 13.60 -3.72 -18.95
C LYS A 190 14.08 -4.91 -18.12
N LEU A 191 14.28 -4.71 -16.81
CA LEU A 191 14.75 -5.77 -15.90
C LEU A 191 13.80 -6.97 -15.90
N SER A 192 12.49 -6.71 -15.92
CA SER A 192 11.47 -7.76 -15.97
C SER A 192 11.65 -8.76 -17.14
N LYS A 193 12.26 -8.30 -18.25
CA LYS A 193 12.52 -9.13 -19.44
C LYS A 193 13.89 -9.81 -19.38
N SER A 194 14.85 -9.25 -18.69
CA SER A 194 16.24 -9.73 -18.69
C SER A 194 16.64 -10.52 -17.45
N ILE A 195 15.82 -10.49 -16.39
CA ILE A 195 16.16 -11.11 -15.10
C ILE A 195 16.46 -12.60 -15.20
N ASN A 196 15.78 -13.31 -16.09
CA ASN A 196 15.94 -14.75 -16.26
C ASN A 196 17.17 -15.14 -17.13
N THR A 197 17.79 -14.16 -17.81
CA THR A 197 18.93 -14.38 -18.70
C THR A 197 20.24 -13.88 -18.10
N LYS A 198 20.18 -13.12 -16.99
CA LYS A 198 21.35 -12.54 -16.34
C LYS A 198 21.95 -13.46 -15.28
N SER A 199 23.24 -13.35 -15.06
CA SER A 199 23.96 -14.07 -13.99
C SER A 199 23.48 -13.61 -12.60
N GLY A 200 23.75 -14.41 -11.56
CA GLY A 200 23.33 -14.10 -10.19
C GLY A 200 23.82 -12.72 -9.67
N GLY A 201 25.04 -12.31 -10.02
CA GLY A 201 25.56 -10.99 -9.67
C GLY A 201 24.90 -9.86 -10.44
N GLU A 202 24.60 -10.08 -11.72
CA GLU A 202 23.91 -9.08 -12.57
C GLU A 202 22.46 -8.84 -12.16
N THR A 203 21.80 -9.83 -11.58
CA THR A 203 20.42 -9.67 -11.06
C THR A 203 20.39 -8.94 -9.72
N GLN A 204 21.47 -9.01 -8.93
CA GLN A 204 21.53 -8.30 -7.64
C GLN A 204 21.83 -6.82 -7.77
N THR A 205 22.61 -6.41 -8.77
CA THR A 205 22.95 -4.99 -8.99
C THR A 205 21.72 -4.08 -9.02
N PRO A 206 20.66 -4.35 -9.81
CA PRO A 206 19.44 -3.54 -9.81
C PRO A 206 18.77 -3.44 -8.44
N PHE A 207 18.79 -4.51 -7.66
CA PHE A 207 18.23 -4.51 -6.30
C PHE A 207 19.00 -3.56 -5.38
N TYR A 208 20.34 -3.62 -5.38
CA TYR A 208 21.16 -2.69 -4.58
C TYR A 208 20.96 -1.25 -5.00
N ILE A 209 20.87 -0.96 -6.29
CA ILE A 209 20.58 0.38 -6.80
C ILE A 209 19.24 0.88 -6.28
N ALA A 210 18.20 0.03 -6.31
CA ALA A 210 16.89 0.37 -5.77
C ALA A 210 16.93 0.69 -4.27
N VAL A 211 17.66 -0.12 -3.50
CA VAL A 211 17.84 0.06 -2.06
C VAL A 211 18.61 1.35 -1.77
N LEU A 212 19.73 1.58 -2.44
CA LEU A 212 20.55 2.79 -2.24
C LEU A 212 19.81 4.06 -2.64
N ALA A 213 19.07 4.04 -3.75
CA ALA A 213 18.23 5.16 -4.16
C ALA A 213 17.12 5.44 -3.13
N SER A 214 16.55 4.40 -2.53
CA SER A 214 15.54 4.52 -1.48
C SER A 214 16.11 5.17 -0.22
N PHE A 215 17.34 4.82 0.19
CA PHE A 215 18.03 5.48 1.30
C PHE A 215 18.40 6.93 0.98
N ALA A 216 18.89 7.20 -0.24
CA ALA A 216 19.19 8.56 -0.68
C ALA A 216 17.94 9.46 -0.60
N ARG A 217 16.80 8.94 -1.02
CA ARG A 217 15.52 9.62 -0.89
C ARG A 217 15.09 9.78 0.57
N LEU A 218 15.16 8.71 1.37
CA LEU A 218 14.77 8.74 2.79
C LEU A 218 15.55 9.78 3.58
N TYR A 219 16.84 9.86 3.34
CA TYR A 219 17.75 10.82 3.97
C TYR A 219 17.79 12.18 3.26
N ARG A 220 16.95 12.41 2.23
CA ARG A 220 16.87 13.66 1.46
C ARG A 220 18.25 14.18 1.04
N THR A 221 19.10 13.29 0.56
CA THR A 221 20.51 13.62 0.28
C THR A 221 20.68 14.69 -0.81
N ASN A 222 19.65 14.91 -1.64
CA ASN A 222 19.61 15.90 -2.69
C ASN A 222 18.97 17.24 -2.27
N ASP A 223 18.52 17.38 -1.03
CA ASP A 223 17.92 18.62 -0.54
C ASP A 223 19.03 19.58 -0.08
N PRO A 224 19.18 20.75 -0.72
CA PRO A 224 20.22 21.74 -0.34
C PRO A 224 20.05 22.27 1.10
N LYS A 225 18.86 22.17 1.67
CA LYS A 225 18.57 22.61 3.05
C LYS A 225 19.03 21.61 4.11
N GLU A 226 19.22 20.35 3.71
CA GLU A 226 19.64 19.25 4.58
C GLU A 226 21.17 19.03 4.54
N THR A 227 21.93 19.98 4.01
CA THR A 227 23.39 19.91 3.92
C THR A 227 24.00 20.19 5.29
N GLY A 228 24.43 19.18 6.00
CA GLY A 228 25.28 19.35 7.17
C GLY A 228 25.14 18.23 8.18
N ASN A 229 24.66 18.36 9.32
CA ASN A 229 24.83 17.52 10.51
C ASN A 229 23.84 16.35 10.65
N THR A 230 23.44 15.70 9.57
CA THR A 230 22.54 14.53 9.62
C THR A 230 23.32 13.22 9.55
N MET A 231 23.06 12.32 10.50
CA MET A 231 23.58 10.96 10.43
C MET A 231 22.80 10.18 9.35
N ARG A 232 23.48 9.79 8.28
CA ARG A 232 22.90 9.06 7.14
C ARG A 232 23.42 7.63 7.10
N LEU A 233 23.25 6.93 8.22
CA LEU A 233 23.83 5.61 8.45
C LEU A 233 22.93 4.51 7.89
N VAL A 234 23.53 3.59 7.12
CA VAL A 234 22.93 2.36 6.62
C VAL A 234 23.79 1.20 7.10
N ILE A 235 23.15 0.14 7.58
CA ILE A 235 23.83 -1.08 8.03
C ILE A 235 23.42 -2.20 7.07
N PHE A 236 24.42 -2.86 6.47
CA PHE A 236 24.23 -4.00 5.61
C PHE A 236 24.78 -5.25 6.27
N ASP A 237 23.95 -6.26 6.39
CA ASP A 237 24.36 -7.58 6.83
C ASP A 237 24.46 -8.52 5.60
N GLU A 238 25.54 -9.29 5.53
CA GLU A 238 25.87 -10.16 4.39
C GLU A 238 25.81 -9.46 3.01
N ALA A 239 26.13 -8.16 2.97
CA ALA A 239 26.11 -7.41 1.75
C ALA A 239 27.12 -7.97 0.72
N PHE A 240 26.76 -7.89 -0.54
CA PHE A 240 27.63 -8.18 -1.67
C PHE A 240 28.05 -9.64 -1.86
N ASN A 241 27.47 -10.60 -1.13
CA ASN A 241 27.87 -12.02 -1.19
C ASN A 241 27.94 -12.60 -2.62
N LYS A 242 27.00 -12.22 -3.49
CA LYS A 242 26.91 -12.72 -4.88
C LYS A 242 27.43 -11.74 -5.91
N MET A 243 28.02 -10.63 -5.49
CA MET A 243 28.61 -9.65 -6.40
C MET A 243 30.10 -9.95 -6.64
N ASP A 244 30.56 -9.62 -7.85
CA ASP A 244 31.99 -9.55 -8.14
C ASP A 244 32.62 -8.27 -7.57
N GLY A 245 33.95 -8.25 -7.49
CA GLY A 245 34.71 -7.15 -6.88
C GLY A 245 34.45 -5.81 -7.55
N GLU A 246 34.32 -5.77 -8.89
CA GLU A 246 34.05 -4.53 -9.61
C GLU A 246 32.71 -3.92 -9.20
N ARG A 247 31.65 -4.72 -9.13
CA ARG A 247 30.33 -4.28 -8.69
C ARG A 247 30.28 -3.87 -7.22
N ILE A 248 31.05 -4.52 -6.36
CA ILE A 248 31.22 -4.11 -4.96
C ILE A 248 31.82 -2.71 -4.89
N ILE A 249 32.89 -2.46 -5.62
CA ILE A 249 33.58 -1.16 -5.70
C ILE A 249 32.60 -0.08 -6.15
N GLU A 250 31.84 -0.33 -7.23
CA GLU A 250 30.88 0.62 -7.75
C GLU A 250 29.71 0.87 -6.76
N SER A 251 29.28 -0.14 -6.03
CA SER A 251 28.24 0.02 -4.98
C SER A 251 28.71 0.92 -3.83
N ILE A 252 29.97 0.77 -3.41
CA ILE A 252 30.56 1.61 -2.34
C ILE A 252 30.79 3.03 -2.84
N LYS A 253 31.23 3.22 -4.09
CA LYS A 253 31.32 4.54 -4.72
C LYS A 253 29.95 5.22 -4.79
N LEU A 254 28.89 4.47 -5.08
CA LEU A 254 27.54 4.99 -5.14
C LEU A 254 27.05 5.43 -3.74
N LEU A 255 27.31 4.65 -2.70
CA LEU A 255 27.05 5.03 -1.30
C LEU A 255 27.67 6.38 -0.96
N ARG A 256 28.97 6.56 -1.27
CA ARG A 256 29.69 7.81 -1.05
C ARG A 256 29.10 8.97 -1.85
N LYS A 257 28.74 8.73 -3.11
CA LYS A 257 28.11 9.74 -3.99
C LYS A 257 26.78 10.22 -3.44
N PHE A 258 26.00 9.33 -2.81
CA PHE A 258 24.78 9.69 -2.09
C PHE A 258 25.02 10.34 -0.73
N GLY A 259 26.28 10.47 -0.29
CA GLY A 259 26.62 11.00 1.03
C GLY A 259 26.10 10.11 2.17
N LEU A 260 25.98 8.81 1.94
CA LEU A 260 25.56 7.82 2.93
C LEU A 260 26.77 7.30 3.68
N GLN A 261 26.60 7.08 4.98
CA GLN A 261 27.53 6.35 5.84
C GLN A 261 27.09 4.90 5.89
N ALA A 262 28.02 3.96 5.79
CA ALA A 262 27.68 2.54 5.77
C ALA A 262 28.53 1.72 6.74
N ILE A 263 27.86 0.82 7.46
CA ILE A 263 28.50 -0.31 8.13
C ILE A 263 28.17 -1.56 7.29
N ILE A 264 29.19 -2.23 6.79
CA ILE A 264 29.04 -3.37 5.90
C ILE A 264 29.62 -4.60 6.58
N CYS A 265 28.76 -5.55 6.96
CA CYS A 265 29.19 -6.87 7.38
C CYS A 265 29.31 -7.77 6.15
N SER A 266 30.49 -8.33 5.93
CA SER A 266 30.73 -9.22 4.79
C SER A 266 31.54 -10.43 5.20
N PRO A 267 31.42 -11.57 4.47
CA PRO A 267 32.25 -12.73 4.71
C PRO A 267 33.71 -12.44 4.32
N PRO A 268 34.67 -13.21 4.93
CA PRO A 268 36.09 -13.00 4.70
C PRO A 268 36.54 -13.01 3.24
N GLU A 269 35.87 -13.80 2.40
CA GLU A 269 36.18 -13.95 0.98
C GLU A 269 35.99 -12.62 0.18
N LYS A 270 35.22 -11.70 0.73
CA LYS A 270 35.01 -10.38 0.14
C LYS A 270 35.88 -9.27 0.74
N ALA A 271 36.66 -9.59 1.76
CA ALA A 271 37.51 -8.63 2.44
C ALA A 271 38.52 -7.98 1.48
N SER A 272 39.11 -8.75 0.57
CA SER A 272 40.07 -8.25 -0.44
C SER A 272 39.47 -7.18 -1.36
N ASP A 273 38.17 -7.28 -1.67
CA ASP A 273 37.49 -6.33 -2.54
C ASP A 273 37.04 -5.06 -1.78
N ILE A 274 36.66 -5.21 -0.52
CA ILE A 274 36.04 -4.14 0.30
C ILE A 274 37.08 -3.34 1.07
N ALA A 275 38.03 -4.01 1.73
CA ALA A 275 38.99 -3.37 2.64
C ALA A 275 39.82 -2.26 1.98
N PRO A 276 40.28 -2.37 0.72
CA PRO A 276 41.06 -1.30 0.07
C PRO A 276 40.31 0.01 -0.13
N ILE A 277 38.97 -0.05 -0.17
CA ILE A 277 38.09 1.10 -0.43
C ILE A 277 37.25 1.52 0.79
N ALA A 278 37.26 0.74 1.87
CA ALA A 278 36.65 1.09 3.14
C ALA A 278 37.52 2.14 3.89
N ASP A 279 36.82 3.05 4.57
CA ASP A 279 37.55 4.05 5.42
C ASP A 279 38.15 3.38 6.65
N LYS A 280 37.49 2.33 7.16
CA LYS A 280 37.95 1.52 8.29
C LYS A 280 37.41 0.10 8.15
N THR A 281 38.27 -0.88 8.40
CA THR A 281 37.95 -2.32 8.40
C THR A 281 38.23 -2.93 9.77
N GLN A 282 37.30 -3.74 10.24
CA GLN A 282 37.45 -4.51 11.48
C GLN A 282 37.27 -5.99 11.17
N LEU A 283 38.19 -6.79 11.64
CA LEU A 283 38.14 -8.26 11.57
C LEU A 283 37.56 -8.81 12.86
N VAL A 284 36.52 -9.62 12.76
CA VAL A 284 35.90 -10.34 13.87
C VAL A 284 36.20 -11.81 13.73
N TYR A 285 36.87 -12.38 14.74
CA TYR A 285 37.16 -13.80 14.76
C TYR A 285 36.83 -14.43 16.11
N LYS A 286 36.62 -15.73 16.11
CA LYS A 286 36.32 -16.53 17.29
C LYS A 286 37.55 -17.38 17.64
N GLU A 287 37.96 -17.33 18.87
CA GLU A 287 38.98 -18.20 19.46
C GLU A 287 38.31 -19.16 20.44
N ALA A 288 38.71 -20.44 20.38
CA ALA A 288 38.32 -21.42 21.39
C ALA A 288 39.30 -21.36 22.55
N ILE A 289 38.80 -21.08 23.75
CA ILE A 289 39.58 -21.10 25.00
C ILE A 289 38.94 -22.19 25.86
N GLY A 290 39.43 -23.43 25.74
CA GLY A 290 38.84 -24.59 26.37
C GLY A 290 37.45 -24.89 25.78
N GLU A 291 36.42 -24.95 26.61
CA GLU A 291 35.03 -25.18 26.22
C GLU A 291 34.27 -23.91 25.85
N VAL A 292 34.88 -22.72 25.95
CA VAL A 292 34.26 -21.43 25.75
C VAL A 292 34.83 -20.76 24.50
N TYR A 293 33.95 -20.11 23.73
CA TYR A 293 34.35 -19.29 22.58
C TYR A 293 34.47 -17.82 22.99
N ARG A 294 35.57 -17.20 22.66
CA ARG A 294 35.82 -15.77 22.80
C ARG A 294 35.76 -15.12 21.41
N SER A 295 34.95 -14.06 21.25
CA SER A 295 34.98 -13.22 20.04
C SER A 295 35.94 -12.05 20.27
N THR A 296 36.82 -11.84 19.31
CA THR A 296 37.83 -10.75 19.35
C THR A 296 37.62 -9.90 18.08
N VAL A 297 37.73 -8.57 18.28
CA VAL A 297 37.65 -7.59 17.19
C VAL A 297 38.96 -6.87 17.09
N VAL A 298 39.58 -6.87 15.93
CA VAL A 298 40.85 -6.15 15.68
C VAL A 298 40.66 -5.24 14.44
N GLU A 299 41.38 -4.12 14.48
CA GLU A 299 41.44 -3.26 13.29
C GLU A 299 42.30 -3.93 12.23
N TRP A 300 41.76 -4.11 11.03
CA TRP A 300 42.50 -4.67 9.93
C TRP A 300 43.42 -3.63 9.31
N THR A 301 44.73 -3.97 9.17
CA THR A 301 45.73 -3.13 8.51
C THR A 301 46.24 -3.83 7.25
N LYS A 302 46.75 -3.06 6.27
CA LYS A 302 47.27 -3.62 5.04
C LYS A 302 48.41 -4.63 5.26
N GLU A 303 49.17 -4.47 6.32
CA GLU A 303 50.26 -5.40 6.69
C GLU A 303 49.73 -6.80 7.07
N MET A 304 48.50 -6.88 7.56
CA MET A 304 47.88 -8.18 7.86
C MET A 304 47.46 -8.97 6.61
N SER A 305 47.34 -8.33 5.45
CA SER A 305 47.03 -9.01 4.18
C SER A 305 48.25 -9.73 3.58
N GLU A 306 49.46 -9.29 3.94
CA GLU A 306 50.72 -9.87 3.44
C GLU A 306 51.18 -11.10 4.25
N ILE A 307 50.59 -11.33 5.44
CA ILE A 307 50.95 -12.46 6.32
C ILE A 307 50.19 -13.74 6.00
N ASN A 308 49.06 -13.64 5.25
CA ASN A 308 48.16 -14.77 4.95
C ASN A 308 48.10 -15.11 3.43
N GLY A 309 49.06 -14.65 2.61
CA GLY A 309 49.18 -14.92 1.19
C GLY A 309 50.14 -16.09 0.87
#